data_3d6ab06e5c2f7f80672957ef1bd47bf5
#
_entry.id   3d6ab06e5c2f7f80672957ef1bd47bf5
#
_cell.length_a   1.000
_cell.length_b   1.000
_cell.length_c   1.000
_cell.angle_alpha   90.00
_cell.angle_beta   90.00
_cell.angle_gamma   90.00
#
_symmetry.space_group_name_H-M   'P 1'
#
loop_
_entity.id
_entity.type
_entity.pdbx_description
1 polymer ?
#
loop_
_entity_poly.entity_id
_entity_poly.type
_entity_poly.pdbx_seq_one_letter_code
_entity_poly.pdbx_strand_id
1 'polypeptide(L)' 'GDMKDFEGRYQQFIKTGATAPVFIAVGMNGRVKITGNEDLVWFAKKSGLKELPVFLSYQKQA' A
#
# COMPACT_ATOMS: atom_id res chain seq x y z
N GLY A 1 -17.50 -11.87 5.91
CA GLY A 1 -16.83 -12.04 4.68
C GLY A 1 -15.79 -10.98 4.41
N ASP A 2 -15.20 -11.09 3.26
CA ASP A 2 -14.08 -10.23 2.89
C ASP A 2 -14.49 -8.77 2.82
N MET A 3 -15.72 -8.50 2.45
CA MET A 3 -16.21 -7.13 2.34
C MET A 3 -16.26 -6.44 3.70
N LYS A 4 -16.65 -7.16 4.73
CA LYS A 4 -16.68 -6.59 6.08
C LYS A 4 -15.28 -6.29 6.59
N ASP A 5 -14.35 -7.19 6.34
CA ASP A 5 -12.97 -6.98 6.76
C ASP A 5 -12.36 -5.79 6.04
N PHE A 6 -12.63 -5.68 4.74
CA PHE A 6 -12.13 -4.55 3.95
C PHE A 6 -12.71 -3.23 4.47
N GLU A 7 -14.01 -3.20 4.71
CA GLU A 7 -14.67 -1.99 5.20
C GLU A 7 -14.15 -1.59 6.57
N GLY A 8 -13.96 -2.57 7.47
CA GLY A 8 -13.43 -2.31 8.80
C GLY A 8 -12.02 -1.74 8.75
N ARG A 9 -11.20 -2.29 7.87
CA ARG A 9 -9.83 -1.80 7.69
C ARG A 9 -9.81 -0.40 7.09
N TYR A 10 -10.73 -0.13 6.16
CA TYR A 10 -10.84 1.20 5.59
C TYR A 10 -11.24 2.23 6.64
N GLN A 11 -12.20 1.90 7.50
CA GLN A 11 -12.61 2.79 8.58
C GLN A 11 -11.47 3.04 9.55
N GLN A 12 -10.70 2.01 9.85
CA GLN A 12 -9.52 2.16 10.68
C GLN A 12 -8.49 3.08 10.03
N PHE A 13 -8.30 2.92 8.73
CA PHE A 13 -7.39 3.77 7.97
C PHE A 13 -7.78 5.24 8.05
N ILE A 14 -9.07 5.53 7.87
CA ILE A 14 -9.55 6.91 7.95
C ILE A 14 -9.31 7.49 9.35
N LYS A 15 -9.46 6.65 10.35
CA LYS A 15 -9.34 7.09 11.74
C LYS A 15 -7.90 7.36 12.15
N THR A 16 -6.98 6.48 11.75
CA THR A 16 -5.60 6.52 12.23
C THR A 16 -4.58 6.92 11.16
N GLY A 17 -5.00 6.96 9.91
CA GLY A 17 -4.09 7.20 8.80
C GLY A 17 -3.29 5.95 8.48
N ALA A 18 -2.32 6.10 7.59
CA ALA A 18 -1.46 5.00 7.18
C ALA A 18 -0.44 4.73 8.29
N THR A 19 -0.58 3.58 8.95
CA THR A 19 0.31 3.19 10.04
C THR A 19 1.48 2.33 9.57
N ALA A 20 1.45 1.90 8.31
CA ALA A 20 2.50 1.08 7.72
C ALA A 20 2.72 1.53 6.28
N PRO A 21 3.92 1.33 5.72
CA PRO A 21 4.16 1.71 4.33
C PRO A 21 3.62 0.67 3.36
N VAL A 22 3.40 1.13 2.12
CA VAL A 22 3.17 0.21 1.00
C VAL A 22 4.52 -0.34 0.57
N PHE A 23 4.64 -1.66 0.51
CA PHE A 23 5.90 -2.28 0.10
C PHE A 23 5.92 -2.43 -1.41
N ILE A 24 6.95 -1.88 -2.04
CA ILE A 24 7.11 -1.92 -3.49
C ILE A 24 8.48 -2.48 -3.81
N ALA A 25 8.52 -3.50 -4.65
CA ALA A 25 9.77 -4.06 -5.15
C ALA A 25 10.06 -3.45 -6.51
N VAL A 26 11.29 -3.00 -6.70
CA VAL A 26 11.76 -2.44 -7.96
C VAL A 26 12.70 -3.45 -8.59
N GLY A 27 12.32 -3.97 -9.76
CA GLY A 27 13.12 -4.93 -10.48
C GLY A 27 14.27 -4.27 -11.23
N MET A 28 15.19 -5.09 -11.71
CA MET A 28 16.39 -4.62 -12.40
C MET A 28 16.07 -3.87 -13.69
N ASN A 29 14.97 -4.23 -14.32
CA ASN A 29 14.53 -3.60 -15.57
C ASN A 29 13.64 -2.38 -15.33
N GLY A 30 13.57 -1.89 -14.10
CA GLY A 30 12.76 -0.74 -13.76
C GLY A 30 11.29 -1.05 -13.51
N ARG A 31 10.89 -2.32 -13.56
CA ARG A 31 9.51 -2.70 -13.28
C ARG A 31 9.24 -2.64 -11.79
N VAL A 32 8.08 -2.12 -11.43
CA VAL A 32 7.68 -2.02 -10.04
C VAL A 32 6.51 -2.96 -9.77
N LYS A 33 6.48 -3.49 -8.55
CA LYS A 33 5.44 -4.41 -8.12
C LYS A 33 5.14 -4.15 -6.66
N ILE A 34 3.86 -4.07 -6.34
CA ILE A 34 3.43 -3.94 -4.95
C ILE A 34 3.48 -5.31 -4.30
N THR A 35 4.25 -5.44 -3.23
CA THR A 35 4.46 -6.73 -2.55
C THR A 35 3.77 -6.81 -1.21
N GLY A 36 3.30 -5.70 -0.67
CA GLY A 36 2.58 -5.71 0.61
C GLY A 36 1.81 -4.45 0.83
N ASN A 37 0.73 -4.57 1.57
CA ASN A 37 -0.15 -3.46 1.95
C ASN A 37 -0.79 -2.75 0.76
N GLU A 38 -1.10 -3.49 -0.30
CA GLU A 38 -1.68 -2.88 -1.51
C GLU A 38 -3.05 -2.28 -1.24
N ASP A 39 -3.76 -2.74 -0.23
CA ASP A 39 -5.06 -2.18 0.14
C ASP A 39 -4.94 -0.72 0.58
N LEU A 40 -3.78 -0.31 1.07
CA LEU A 40 -3.57 1.09 1.43
C LEU A 40 -3.66 2.01 0.22
N VAL A 41 -3.24 1.52 -0.94
CA VAL A 41 -3.38 2.28 -2.18
C VAL A 41 -4.86 2.51 -2.50
N TRP A 42 -5.66 1.48 -2.33
CA TRP A 42 -7.10 1.57 -2.52
C TRP A 42 -7.73 2.57 -1.56
N PHE A 43 -7.35 2.47 -0.28
CA PHE A 43 -7.87 3.35 0.75
C PHE A 43 -7.52 4.81 0.47
N ALA A 44 -6.29 5.05 0.03
CA ALA A 44 -5.85 6.39 -0.28
C ALA A 44 -6.65 6.98 -1.45
N LYS A 45 -6.86 6.19 -2.48
CA LYS A 45 -7.66 6.65 -3.63
C LYS A 45 -9.09 6.96 -3.22
N LYS A 46 -9.68 6.09 -2.41
CA LYS A 46 -11.06 6.26 -1.98
C LYS A 46 -11.23 7.48 -1.07
N SER A 47 -10.25 7.74 -0.23
CA SER A 47 -10.31 8.86 0.73
C SER A 47 -9.78 10.17 0.16
N GLY A 48 -9.20 10.17 -1.02
CA GLY A 48 -8.66 11.37 -1.64
C GLY A 48 -7.28 11.77 -1.17
N LEU A 49 -6.57 10.87 -0.49
CA LEU A 49 -5.21 11.13 -0.07
C LEU A 49 -4.28 11.18 -1.27
N LYS A 50 -3.38 12.13 -1.28
CA LYS A 50 -2.42 12.31 -2.38
C LYS A 50 -1.08 11.66 -2.11
N GLU A 51 -0.79 11.32 -0.86
CA GLU A 51 0.49 10.77 -0.47
C GLU A 51 0.32 9.57 0.45
N LEU A 52 1.20 8.60 0.30
CA LEU A 52 1.28 7.44 1.17
C LEU A 52 2.73 7.15 1.48
N PRO A 53 3.03 6.66 2.69
CA PRO A 53 4.38 6.18 2.95
C PRO A 53 4.67 4.94 2.11
N VAL A 54 5.85 4.89 1.52
CA VAL A 54 6.25 3.80 0.63
C VAL A 54 7.62 3.32 1.05
N PHE A 55 7.79 2.01 1.09
CA PHE A 55 9.09 1.38 1.29
C PHE A 55 9.51 0.74 -0.02
N LEU A 56 10.59 1.25 -0.61
CA LEU A 56 11.10 0.74 -1.87
C LEU A 56 12.20 -0.28 -1.61
N SER A 57 12.06 -1.43 -2.22
CA SER A 57 13.07 -2.49 -2.15
C SER A 57 13.60 -2.75 -3.54
N TYR A 58 14.87 -2.49 -3.76
CA TYR A 58 15.50 -2.69 -5.05
C TYR A 58 16.11 -4.08 -5.13
N GLN A 59 15.79 -4.79 -6.22
CA GLN A 59 16.41 -6.07 -6.45
C GLN A 59 17.85 -5.86 -6.89
N LYS A 60 18.75 -6.61 -6.24
CA LYS A 60 20.14 -6.59 -6.60
C LYS A 60 20.41 -7.75 -7.55
N GLN A 61 21.29 -7.49 -8.50
CA GLN A 61 21.76 -8.54 -9.39
C GLN A 61 22.66 -9.48 -8.61
N ALA A 62 22.37 -10.75 -8.72
CA ALA A 62 23.15 -11.76 -8.01
C ALA A 62 24.53 -11.94 -8.63
#